data_fd640fd521bf6fc37435715002766846
#
_entry.id   fd640fd521bf6fc37435715002766846
#
_cell.length_a   1.000
_cell.length_b   1.000
_cell.length_c   1.000
_cell.angle_alpha   90.00
_cell.angle_beta   90.00
_cell.angle_gamma   90.00
#
_symmetry.space_group_name_H-M   'P 1'
#
loop_
_entity.id
_entity.type
_entity.pdbx_description
1 polymer ?
#
loop_
_entity_poly.entity_id
_entity_poly.type
_entity_poly.pdbx_seq_one_letter_code
_entity_poly.pdbx_strand_id
1 'polypeptide(L)'
;LTTSQTTASNLKAETTATTAYAATVPATTAETSKATEKPITVTSTAKATAKATTTVKSTTKATAKATTPKPADKPIKKYDNTCTFVIECKTILNNKDKLKKGLEKYIPDDAVIFSGTVGFDSGESVYDILRRICDENSIQMEASYTPAFSSYYIEGINNLYEFDCGQGSGWMYSVNGIFPNYGCSSYKPASNDEIAFRYTCELGNDLK
;
A
#
# COMPACT_ATOMS: atom_id res chain seq x y z
N LEU A 1 14.71 66.92 35.20
CA LEU A 1 14.71 65.72 36.05
C LEU A 1 13.43 64.94 35.78
N THR A 2 13.48 63.97 34.89
CA THR A 2 12.35 63.07 34.63
C THR A 2 12.92 61.68 34.48
N THR A 3 12.61 60.82 35.43
CA THR A 3 13.02 59.43 35.52
C THR A 3 12.10 58.57 34.67
N SER A 4 12.65 57.89 33.67
CA SER A 4 11.88 56.89 32.89
C SER A 4 12.09 55.51 33.52
N GLN A 5 11.01 54.90 33.93
CA GLN A 5 10.96 53.52 34.39
C GLN A 5 10.80 52.60 33.15
N THR A 6 11.68 51.65 32.99
CA THR A 6 11.62 50.59 32.01
C THR A 6 10.88 49.42 32.63
N THR A 7 9.70 49.09 32.11
CA THR A 7 8.97 47.88 32.46
C THR A 7 9.48 46.69 31.59
N ALA A 8 10.03 45.69 32.26
CA ALA A 8 10.40 44.41 31.65
C ALA A 8 9.14 43.54 31.43
N SER A 9 8.81 43.23 30.22
CA SER A 9 7.76 42.27 29.87
C SER A 9 8.33 40.85 29.92
N ASN A 10 7.74 40.05 30.77
CA ASN A 10 8.05 38.65 31.02
C ASN A 10 7.41 37.79 29.88
N LEU A 11 8.15 37.30 28.92
CA LEU A 11 7.69 36.32 27.97
C LEU A 11 7.76 34.92 28.59
N LYS A 12 6.58 34.41 28.90
CA LYS A 12 6.39 33.02 29.33
C LYS A 12 6.47 32.13 28.10
N ALA A 13 7.49 31.27 28.02
CA ALA A 13 7.63 30.24 27.00
C ALA A 13 6.59 29.16 27.26
N GLU A 14 5.63 28.99 26.35
CA GLU A 14 4.75 27.82 26.30
C GLU A 14 5.50 26.64 25.65
N THR A 15 5.80 25.68 26.49
CA THR A 15 6.31 24.37 26.06
C THR A 15 5.15 23.56 25.50
N THR A 16 5.06 23.43 24.19
CA THR A 16 4.15 22.47 23.56
C THR A 16 4.68 21.06 23.76
N ALA A 17 3.99 20.29 24.59
CA ALA A 17 4.25 18.88 24.79
C ALA A 17 3.87 18.11 23.53
N THR A 18 4.85 17.53 22.86
CA THR A 18 4.66 16.53 21.80
C THR A 18 4.20 15.24 22.47
N THR A 19 2.91 14.95 22.38
CA THR A 19 2.37 13.65 22.81
C THR A 19 2.71 12.61 21.76
N ALA A 20 3.70 11.76 22.04
CA ALA A 20 3.97 10.57 21.28
C ALA A 20 2.80 9.58 21.46
N TYR A 21 2.08 9.29 20.38
CA TYR A 21 1.04 8.26 20.36
C TYR A 21 1.68 6.89 20.24
N ALA A 22 1.88 6.23 21.38
CA ALA A 22 2.25 4.82 21.42
C ALA A 22 0.98 3.98 21.17
N ALA A 23 0.94 3.27 20.05
CA ALA A 23 -0.09 2.26 19.80
C ALA A 23 0.12 1.09 20.76
N THR A 24 -0.67 1.05 21.83
CA THR A 24 -0.72 -0.08 22.76
C THR A 24 -1.59 -1.17 22.13
N VAL A 25 -0.97 -2.26 21.70
CA VAL A 25 -1.66 -3.51 21.31
C VAL A 25 -2.06 -4.22 22.58
N PRO A 26 -3.34 -4.57 22.83
CA PRO A 26 -3.71 -5.41 23.96
C PRO A 26 -3.23 -6.83 23.70
N ALA A 27 -2.38 -7.36 24.58
CA ALA A 27 -2.00 -8.76 24.63
C ALA A 27 -3.23 -9.58 25.03
N THR A 28 -3.76 -10.38 24.10
CA THR A 28 -4.80 -11.38 24.39
C THR A 28 -4.14 -12.59 25.02
N THR A 29 -4.46 -12.83 26.27
CA THR A 29 -4.08 -14.01 27.05
C THR A 29 -4.70 -15.27 26.42
N ALA A 30 -3.88 -16.20 25.99
CA ALA A 30 -4.32 -17.51 25.51
C ALA A 30 -4.83 -18.35 26.67
N GLU A 31 -6.13 -18.62 26.72
CA GLU A 31 -6.68 -19.70 27.54
C GLU A 31 -6.51 -21.05 26.81
N THR A 32 -5.82 -21.94 27.49
CA THR A 32 -5.59 -23.34 27.10
C THR A 32 -6.88 -24.13 27.25
N SER A 33 -7.53 -24.48 26.16
CA SER A 33 -8.56 -25.52 26.13
C SER A 33 -8.03 -26.79 25.51
N LYS A 34 -7.87 -27.82 26.35
CA LYS A 34 -7.50 -29.19 26.02
C LYS A 34 -8.71 -29.88 25.38
N ALA A 35 -8.67 -30.21 24.11
CA ALA A 35 -9.64 -31.09 23.47
C ALA A 35 -8.92 -32.20 22.69
N THR A 36 -9.31 -33.37 23.06
CA THR A 36 -8.96 -34.74 22.75
C THR A 36 -8.91 -35.06 21.27
N GLU A 37 -7.80 -35.65 20.84
CA GLU A 37 -7.62 -36.26 19.51
C GLU A 37 -8.52 -37.46 19.29
N LYS A 38 -9.07 -37.59 18.09
CA LYS A 38 -9.56 -38.83 17.52
C LYS A 38 -9.12 -38.95 16.07
N PRO A 39 -8.37 -39.95 15.66
CA PRO A 39 -7.83 -40.05 14.31
C PRO A 39 -8.90 -40.55 13.34
N ILE A 40 -9.04 -39.91 12.21
CA ILE A 40 -9.81 -40.40 11.06
C ILE A 40 -8.82 -40.80 9.97
N THR A 41 -8.71 -42.11 9.78
CA THR A 41 -8.02 -42.75 8.66
C THR A 41 -8.85 -42.53 7.39
N VAL A 42 -8.30 -41.92 6.36
CA VAL A 42 -8.86 -41.95 5.01
C VAL A 42 -7.88 -42.61 4.06
N THR A 43 -8.33 -43.74 3.59
CA THR A 43 -7.65 -44.66 2.66
C THR A 43 -7.53 -44.02 1.26
N SER A 44 -6.30 -44.00 0.75
CA SER A 44 -5.96 -43.69 -0.62
C SER A 44 -6.43 -44.83 -1.54
N THR A 45 -7.17 -44.51 -2.59
CA THR A 45 -7.35 -45.43 -3.71
C THR A 45 -6.88 -44.77 -4.99
N ALA A 46 -5.70 -45.13 -5.44
CA ALA A 46 -5.18 -44.82 -6.75
C ALA A 46 -5.90 -45.69 -7.81
N LYS A 47 -6.34 -45.09 -8.90
CA LYS A 47 -6.64 -45.82 -10.12
C LYS A 47 -6.05 -45.10 -11.32
N ALA A 48 -5.00 -45.72 -11.85
CA ALA A 48 -4.41 -45.39 -13.12
C ALA A 48 -5.23 -46.02 -14.25
N THR A 49 -5.37 -45.32 -15.38
CA THR A 49 -5.55 -45.94 -16.74
C THR A 49 -5.38 -44.85 -17.78
N ALA A 50 -4.35 -44.97 -18.52
CA ALA A 50 -4.07 -45.35 -19.92
C ALA A 50 -4.19 -44.22 -20.95
N LYS A 51 -3.07 -43.83 -21.45
CA LYS A 51 -2.50 -43.70 -22.79
C LYS A 51 -3.49 -43.72 -23.99
N ALA A 52 -3.53 -42.61 -24.73
CA ALA A 52 -3.82 -42.60 -26.15
C ALA A 52 -2.86 -41.64 -26.88
N THR A 53 -2.00 -42.26 -27.69
CA THR A 53 -1.12 -41.62 -28.66
C THR A 53 -1.94 -41.35 -29.92
N THR A 54 -1.97 -40.10 -30.41
CA THR A 54 -2.39 -39.83 -31.78
C THR A 54 -1.40 -38.87 -32.41
N THR A 55 -0.65 -39.42 -33.35
CA THR A 55 0.23 -38.75 -34.30
C THR A 55 -0.61 -38.16 -35.41
N VAL A 56 -0.53 -36.86 -35.66
CA VAL A 56 -0.94 -36.28 -36.97
C VAL A 56 -0.01 -35.12 -37.35
N LYS A 57 0.87 -35.43 -38.27
CA LYS A 57 1.18 -34.82 -39.55
C LYS A 57 1.27 -33.28 -39.62
N SER A 58 2.51 -32.85 -39.77
CA SER A 58 2.96 -31.57 -40.30
C SER A 58 2.28 -31.19 -41.62
N THR A 59 1.74 -29.98 -41.70
CA THR A 59 1.56 -29.31 -43.01
C THR A 59 1.95 -27.84 -42.85
N THR A 60 2.95 -27.47 -43.59
CA THR A 60 3.49 -26.11 -43.75
C THR A 60 2.54 -25.21 -44.53
N LYS A 61 2.59 -23.92 -44.17
CA LYS A 61 2.46 -22.73 -45.00
C LYS A 61 1.21 -21.88 -44.77
N ALA A 62 1.43 -20.74 -44.13
CA ALA A 62 1.19 -19.41 -44.72
C ALA A 62 1.51 -18.32 -43.67
N THR A 63 2.48 -17.49 -44.02
CA THR A 63 2.81 -16.24 -43.31
C THR A 63 1.63 -15.29 -43.41
N ALA A 64 0.86 -15.14 -42.32
CA ALA A 64 -0.06 -14.05 -42.14
C ALA A 64 0.60 -13.06 -41.18
N LYS A 65 0.91 -11.87 -41.69
CA LYS A 65 1.37 -10.71 -40.95
C LYS A 65 0.36 -10.42 -39.84
N ALA A 66 0.70 -10.74 -38.60
CA ALA A 66 -0.11 -10.41 -37.43
C ALA A 66 -0.14 -8.87 -37.30
N THR A 67 -1.25 -8.29 -37.70
CA THR A 67 -1.61 -6.90 -37.33
C THR A 67 -1.95 -6.95 -35.85
N THR A 68 -1.09 -6.39 -35.03
CA THR A 68 -1.38 -6.15 -33.60
C THR A 68 -2.67 -5.35 -33.50
N PRO A 69 -3.71 -5.80 -32.79
CA PRO A 69 -4.89 -5.00 -32.59
C PRO A 69 -4.48 -3.75 -31.83
N LYS A 70 -4.74 -2.57 -32.43
CA LYS A 70 -4.68 -1.29 -31.74
C LYS A 70 -5.56 -1.42 -30.48
N PRO A 71 -5.08 -1.02 -29.29
CA PRO A 71 -5.92 -1.00 -28.10
C PRO A 71 -7.17 -0.20 -28.41
N ALA A 72 -8.33 -0.79 -28.19
CA ALA A 72 -9.61 -0.09 -28.31
C ALA A 72 -9.58 1.12 -27.38
N ASP A 73 -9.80 2.31 -27.93
CA ASP A 73 -9.94 3.54 -27.17
C ASP A 73 -11.04 3.36 -26.12
N LYS A 74 -10.64 3.10 -24.85
CA LYS A 74 -11.57 3.22 -23.73
C LYS A 74 -12.03 4.68 -23.72
N PRO A 75 -13.33 4.98 -23.54
CA PRO A 75 -13.79 6.34 -23.44
C PRO A 75 -13.00 7.04 -22.34
N ILE A 76 -12.37 8.18 -22.69
CA ILE A 76 -11.61 8.99 -21.73
C ILE A 76 -12.62 9.54 -20.73
N LYS A 77 -12.63 8.97 -19.53
CA LYS A 77 -13.46 9.47 -18.43
C LYS A 77 -12.96 10.87 -18.07
N LYS A 78 -13.85 11.85 -18.12
CA LYS A 78 -13.56 13.19 -17.63
C LYS A 78 -13.82 13.23 -16.13
N TYR A 79 -12.82 13.61 -15.35
CA TYR A 79 -12.92 13.78 -13.92
C TYR A 79 -13.12 15.25 -13.54
N ASP A 80 -13.74 15.50 -12.38
CA ASP A 80 -13.99 16.86 -11.89
C ASP A 80 -12.74 17.51 -11.29
N ASN A 81 -11.86 16.68 -10.71
CA ASN A 81 -10.67 17.13 -9.99
C ASN A 81 -9.44 16.36 -10.46
N THR A 82 -8.26 16.87 -10.10
CA THR A 82 -6.98 16.19 -10.28
C THR A 82 -6.12 16.30 -9.03
N CYS A 83 -5.28 15.30 -8.79
CA CYS A 83 -4.24 15.31 -7.75
C CYS A 83 -2.94 14.73 -8.31
N THR A 84 -1.81 15.01 -7.69
CA THR A 84 -0.61 14.22 -7.90
C THR A 84 -0.63 13.01 -6.98
N PHE A 85 -0.21 11.86 -7.49
CA PHE A 85 -0.22 10.61 -6.73
C PHE A 85 1.09 9.86 -6.90
N VAL A 86 1.69 9.45 -5.78
CA VAL A 86 2.97 8.70 -5.75
C VAL A 86 2.80 7.47 -4.89
N ILE A 87 3.33 6.34 -5.37
CA ILE A 87 3.49 5.10 -4.59
C ILE A 87 4.97 4.75 -4.65
N GLU A 88 5.65 4.75 -3.50
CA GLU A 88 7.09 4.56 -3.45
C GLU A 88 7.56 3.73 -2.24
N CYS A 89 8.69 3.05 -2.42
CA CYS A 89 9.34 2.24 -1.38
C CYS A 89 10.82 2.60 -1.19
N LYS A 90 11.16 3.89 -1.31
CA LYS A 90 12.54 4.40 -1.29
C LYS A 90 13.31 4.07 -0.03
N THR A 91 12.65 3.96 1.12
CA THR A 91 13.27 3.60 2.40
C THR A 91 13.95 2.22 2.35
N ILE A 92 13.43 1.30 1.52
CA ILE A 92 14.02 -0.04 1.34
C ILE A 92 15.44 0.05 0.76
N LEU A 93 15.74 1.06 -0.08
CA LEU A 93 17.07 1.21 -0.66
C LEU A 93 18.18 1.32 0.39
N ASN A 94 17.85 1.89 1.56
CA ASN A 94 18.74 2.04 2.71
C ASN A 94 18.61 0.90 3.75
N ASN A 95 17.69 -0.06 3.53
CA ASN A 95 17.37 -1.14 4.46
C ASN A 95 17.31 -2.52 3.76
N LYS A 96 18.08 -2.69 2.68
CA LYS A 96 18.07 -3.92 1.86
C LYS A 96 18.43 -5.18 2.65
N ASP A 97 19.22 -5.03 3.68
CA ASP A 97 19.62 -6.09 4.60
C ASP A 97 18.44 -6.62 5.46
N LYS A 98 17.44 -5.78 5.69
CA LYS A 98 16.22 -6.14 6.43
C LYS A 98 15.12 -6.72 5.53
N LEU A 99 15.24 -6.54 4.22
CA LEU A 99 14.22 -7.00 3.26
C LEU A 99 14.19 -8.52 3.22
N LYS A 100 13.00 -9.11 3.27
CA LYS A 100 12.82 -10.56 3.08
C LYS A 100 13.32 -10.99 1.71
N LYS A 101 14.08 -12.07 1.67
CA LYS A 101 14.68 -12.62 0.44
C LYS A 101 13.63 -12.95 -0.61
N GLY A 102 13.91 -12.58 -1.86
CA GLY A 102 13.05 -12.83 -3.01
C GLY A 102 12.04 -11.72 -3.29
N LEU A 103 12.00 -10.66 -2.46
CA LEU A 103 11.16 -9.48 -2.68
C LEU A 103 11.86 -8.39 -3.49
N GLU A 104 13.16 -8.49 -3.68
CA GLU A 104 13.98 -7.51 -4.42
C GLU A 104 13.45 -7.27 -5.83
N LYS A 105 12.88 -8.31 -6.45
CA LYS A 105 12.28 -8.26 -7.78
C LYS A 105 11.03 -7.37 -7.91
N TYR A 106 10.42 -7.01 -6.78
CA TYR A 106 9.25 -6.14 -6.74
C TYR A 106 9.62 -4.67 -6.49
N ILE A 107 10.90 -4.38 -6.29
CA ILE A 107 11.39 -3.03 -6.04
C ILE A 107 11.92 -2.46 -7.36
N PRO A 108 11.29 -1.42 -7.93
CA PRO A 108 11.84 -0.71 -9.08
C PRO A 108 13.22 -0.12 -8.76
N ASP A 109 14.04 0.12 -9.78
CA ASP A 109 15.40 0.65 -9.60
C ASP A 109 15.43 2.00 -8.86
N ASP A 110 14.44 2.85 -9.13
CA ASP A 110 14.23 4.15 -8.48
C ASP A 110 13.29 4.05 -7.24
N ALA A 111 12.84 2.83 -6.91
CA ALA A 111 11.89 2.53 -5.84
C ALA A 111 10.56 3.31 -5.94
N VAL A 112 10.17 3.73 -7.15
CA VAL A 112 8.88 4.36 -7.44
C VAL A 112 8.00 3.38 -8.20
N ILE A 113 6.92 2.93 -7.58
CA ILE A 113 5.97 1.96 -8.17
C ILE A 113 5.01 2.68 -9.11
N PHE A 114 4.57 3.88 -8.73
CA PHE A 114 3.72 4.74 -9.53
C PHE A 114 3.98 6.22 -9.22
N SER A 115 3.92 7.06 -10.24
CA SER A 115 3.94 8.52 -10.08
C SER A 115 3.20 9.17 -11.25
N GLY A 116 2.26 10.06 -10.95
CA GLY A 116 1.52 10.77 -12.00
C GLY A 116 0.44 11.71 -11.50
N THR A 117 -0.13 12.48 -12.43
CA THR A 117 -1.35 13.25 -12.17
C THR A 117 -2.56 12.38 -12.46
N VAL A 118 -3.48 12.30 -11.51
CA VAL A 118 -4.64 11.41 -11.53
C VAL A 118 -5.91 12.24 -11.40
N GLY A 119 -6.88 11.98 -12.30
CA GLY A 119 -8.21 12.55 -12.18
C GLY A 119 -9.05 11.79 -11.13
N PHE A 120 -9.96 12.49 -10.43
CA PHE A 120 -10.90 11.88 -9.51
C PHE A 120 -12.21 12.67 -9.44
N ASP A 121 -13.28 11.98 -9.04
CA ASP A 121 -14.61 12.59 -8.90
C ASP A 121 -14.78 13.12 -7.47
N SER A 122 -15.62 14.14 -7.32
CA SER A 122 -15.98 14.67 -6.00
C SER A 122 -16.56 13.57 -5.11
N GLY A 123 -16.00 13.41 -3.92
CA GLY A 123 -16.40 12.39 -2.95
C GLY A 123 -15.64 11.06 -3.04
N GLU A 124 -14.77 10.84 -4.02
CA GLU A 124 -13.82 9.72 -3.96
C GLU A 124 -12.86 9.91 -2.77
N SER A 125 -12.52 8.81 -2.10
CA SER A 125 -11.50 8.82 -1.05
C SER A 125 -10.11 8.56 -1.61
N VAL A 126 -9.09 8.84 -0.81
CA VAL A 126 -7.71 8.47 -1.14
C VAL A 126 -7.60 6.96 -1.40
N TYR A 127 -8.35 6.13 -0.67
CA TYR A 127 -8.41 4.68 -0.91
C TYR A 127 -9.04 4.35 -2.28
N ASP A 128 -10.14 5.00 -2.65
CA ASP A 128 -10.81 4.74 -3.94
C ASP A 128 -9.88 5.07 -5.10
N ILE A 129 -9.15 6.19 -5.00
CA ILE A 129 -8.17 6.60 -5.99
C ILE A 129 -7.01 5.61 -6.05
N LEU A 130 -6.43 5.21 -4.90
CA LEU A 130 -5.36 4.21 -4.84
C LEU A 130 -5.78 2.91 -5.51
N ARG A 131 -6.96 2.39 -5.16
CA ARG A 131 -7.47 1.14 -5.72
C ARG A 131 -7.59 1.22 -7.22
N ARG A 132 -8.15 2.31 -7.74
CA ARG A 132 -8.29 2.52 -9.18
C ARG A 132 -6.94 2.61 -9.89
N ILE A 133 -5.95 3.31 -9.32
CA ILE A 133 -4.59 3.35 -9.86
C ILE A 133 -4.00 1.94 -9.93
N CYS A 134 -4.13 1.16 -8.87
CA CYS A 134 -3.60 -0.21 -8.82
C CYS A 134 -4.28 -1.10 -9.87
N ASP A 135 -5.61 -1.04 -10.00
CA ASP A 135 -6.37 -1.80 -10.99
C ASP A 135 -5.99 -1.42 -12.44
N GLU A 136 -5.89 -0.12 -12.74
CA GLU A 136 -5.58 0.37 -14.08
C GLU A 136 -4.14 0.07 -14.53
N ASN A 137 -3.20 0.00 -13.58
CA ASN A 137 -1.77 -0.24 -13.83
C ASN A 137 -1.33 -1.68 -13.53
N SER A 138 -2.26 -2.58 -13.19
CA SER A 138 -1.96 -3.97 -12.80
C SER A 138 -0.97 -4.08 -11.63
N ILE A 139 -1.06 -3.14 -10.69
CA ILE A 139 -0.30 -3.17 -9.44
C ILE A 139 -1.09 -3.99 -8.43
N GLN A 140 -0.45 -5.04 -7.88
CA GLN A 140 -1.08 -5.83 -6.83
C GLN A 140 -1.31 -4.94 -5.60
N MET A 141 -2.52 -5.01 -5.02
CA MET A 141 -2.87 -4.33 -3.78
C MET A 141 -3.75 -5.23 -2.92
N GLU A 142 -3.49 -5.26 -1.63
CA GLU A 142 -4.30 -5.94 -0.64
C GLU A 142 -4.62 -5.01 0.52
N ALA A 143 -5.89 -5.04 0.94
CA ALA A 143 -6.38 -4.18 2.01
C ALA A 143 -7.54 -4.85 2.74
N SER A 144 -7.61 -4.68 4.05
CA SER A 144 -8.69 -5.17 4.90
C SER A 144 -9.45 -4.02 5.57
N TYR A 145 -10.78 -4.18 5.69
CA TYR A 145 -11.59 -3.21 6.41
C TYR A 145 -11.45 -3.40 7.92
N THR A 146 -11.09 -2.33 8.62
CA THR A 146 -10.93 -2.33 10.08
C THR A 146 -12.09 -1.56 10.72
N PRO A 147 -13.10 -2.24 11.31
CA PRO A 147 -14.29 -1.60 11.85
C PRO A 147 -14.00 -0.57 12.95
N ALA A 148 -12.98 -0.81 13.77
CA ALA A 148 -12.58 0.09 14.86
C ALA A 148 -12.17 1.49 14.37
N PHE A 149 -11.66 1.60 13.14
CA PHE A 149 -11.24 2.85 12.53
C PHE A 149 -12.18 3.28 11.40
N SER A 150 -13.22 2.51 11.11
CA SER A 150 -14.14 2.73 9.98
C SER A 150 -13.40 2.99 8.67
N SER A 151 -12.28 2.30 8.46
CA SER A 151 -11.38 2.52 7.33
C SER A 151 -10.72 1.23 6.84
N TYR A 152 -10.26 1.26 5.59
CA TYR A 152 -9.41 0.22 5.04
C TYR A 152 -7.96 0.42 5.52
N TYR A 153 -7.37 -0.68 5.97
CA TYR A 153 -5.94 -0.82 6.24
C TYR A 153 -5.26 -1.39 5.01
N ILE A 154 -4.20 -0.75 4.54
CA ILE A 154 -3.42 -1.22 3.38
C ILE A 154 -2.39 -2.22 3.88
N GLU A 155 -2.58 -3.49 3.55
CA GLU A 155 -1.70 -4.58 3.96
C GLU A 155 -0.48 -4.69 3.05
N GLY A 156 -0.68 -4.51 1.73
CA GLY A 156 0.38 -4.62 0.75
C GLY A 156 0.10 -3.88 -0.55
N ILE A 157 1.15 -3.38 -1.18
CA ILE A 157 1.14 -2.83 -2.54
C ILE A 157 2.36 -3.38 -3.29
N ASN A 158 2.17 -3.79 -4.55
CA ASN A 158 3.21 -4.34 -5.41
C ASN A 158 3.96 -5.53 -4.79
N ASN A 159 3.23 -6.41 -4.11
CA ASN A 159 3.75 -7.57 -3.38
C ASN A 159 4.73 -7.22 -2.24
N LEU A 160 4.72 -5.99 -1.75
CA LEU A 160 5.40 -5.56 -0.54
C LEU A 160 4.37 -5.37 0.56
N TYR A 161 4.46 -6.18 1.61
CA TYR A 161 3.54 -6.19 2.74
C TYR A 161 4.18 -5.58 3.99
N GLU A 162 3.37 -5.31 4.99
CA GLU A 162 3.87 -4.99 6.32
C GLU A 162 4.80 -6.10 6.82
N PHE A 163 5.83 -5.73 7.60
CA PHE A 163 6.86 -6.62 8.14
C PHE A 163 7.80 -7.25 7.10
N ASP A 164 7.74 -6.87 5.82
CA ASP A 164 8.64 -7.41 4.80
C ASP A 164 10.04 -6.83 4.84
N CYS A 165 10.21 -5.66 5.46
CA CYS A 165 11.51 -4.99 5.66
C CYS A 165 11.78 -4.71 7.15
N GLY A 166 11.51 -5.69 8.01
CA GLY A 166 11.64 -5.57 9.46
C GLY A 166 10.31 -5.27 10.17
N GLN A 167 10.30 -5.43 11.50
CA GLN A 167 9.09 -5.36 12.33
C GLN A 167 8.37 -4.00 12.35
N GLY A 168 9.05 -2.95 11.94
CA GLY A 168 8.48 -1.59 11.85
C GLY A 168 8.09 -1.18 10.43
N SER A 169 8.09 -2.13 9.48
CA SER A 169 7.82 -1.80 8.08
C SER A 169 6.33 -1.95 7.71
N GLY A 170 5.90 -1.11 6.78
CA GLY A 170 4.52 -1.08 6.29
C GLY A 170 4.21 0.15 5.44
N TRP A 171 2.98 0.27 5.00
CA TRP A 171 2.54 1.37 4.16
C TRP A 171 1.92 2.50 4.98
N MET A 172 2.34 3.72 4.68
CA MET A 172 1.77 4.95 5.24
C MET A 172 1.36 5.89 4.12
N TYR A 173 0.31 6.70 4.34
CA TYR A 173 -0.06 7.71 3.37
C TYR A 173 0.07 9.11 3.94
N SER A 174 0.42 10.06 3.07
CA SER A 174 0.44 11.48 3.37
C SER A 174 -0.33 12.27 2.33
N VAL A 175 -0.84 13.43 2.75
CA VAL A 175 -1.44 14.42 1.85
C VAL A 175 -0.76 15.74 2.11
N ASN A 176 -0.20 16.34 1.06
CA ASN A 176 0.61 17.57 1.14
C ASN A 176 1.74 17.47 2.17
N GLY A 177 2.38 16.30 2.24
CA GLY A 177 3.46 16.01 3.17
C GLY A 177 3.04 15.74 4.63
N ILE A 178 1.75 15.84 4.95
CA ILE A 178 1.23 15.59 6.30
C ILE A 178 0.65 14.18 6.36
N PHE A 179 1.02 13.41 7.38
CA PHE A 179 0.46 12.09 7.66
C PHE A 179 -0.82 12.23 8.49
N PRO A 180 -2.02 12.00 7.92
CA PRO A 180 -3.27 12.09 8.66
C PRO A 180 -3.35 11.02 9.75
N ASN A 181 -4.02 11.33 10.85
CA ASN A 181 -4.24 10.41 11.97
C ASN A 181 -5.51 9.54 11.80
N TYR A 182 -6.01 9.39 10.60
CA TYR A 182 -7.16 8.56 10.24
C TYR A 182 -6.94 7.88 8.90
N GLY A 183 -7.72 6.82 8.62
CA GLY A 183 -7.47 5.95 7.47
C GLY A 183 -7.80 6.60 6.13
N CYS A 184 -7.11 6.15 5.09
CA CYS A 184 -7.16 6.71 3.73
C CYS A 184 -8.56 6.63 3.08
N SER A 185 -9.42 5.70 3.49
CA SER A 185 -10.79 5.61 2.97
C SER A 185 -11.73 6.67 3.58
N SER A 186 -11.33 7.31 4.67
CA SER A 186 -12.06 8.43 5.27
C SER A 186 -11.58 9.80 4.77
N TYR A 187 -10.41 9.86 4.13
CA TYR A 187 -9.86 11.11 3.60
C TYR A 187 -10.43 11.40 2.21
N LYS A 188 -11.04 12.58 2.05
CA LYS A 188 -11.53 13.10 0.77
C LYS A 188 -10.58 14.20 0.29
N PRO A 189 -9.79 13.95 -0.76
CA PRO A 189 -8.81 14.93 -1.22
C PRO A 189 -9.48 16.12 -1.90
N ALA A 190 -8.78 17.25 -1.89
CA ALA A 190 -9.09 18.42 -2.68
C ALA A 190 -8.35 18.38 -4.02
N SER A 191 -8.81 19.18 -4.99
CA SER A 191 -8.10 19.32 -6.26
C SER A 191 -6.72 19.93 -6.04
N ASN A 192 -5.72 19.37 -6.72
CA ASN A 192 -4.29 19.70 -6.64
C ASN A 192 -3.58 19.23 -5.36
N ASP A 193 -4.22 18.40 -4.53
CA ASP A 193 -3.50 17.75 -3.43
C ASP A 193 -2.36 16.87 -3.97
N GLU A 194 -1.28 16.78 -3.18
CA GLU A 194 -0.20 15.83 -3.37
C GLU A 194 -0.41 14.64 -2.43
N ILE A 195 -0.72 13.47 -3.00
CA ILE A 195 -0.97 12.24 -2.24
C ILE A 195 0.21 11.30 -2.44
N ALA A 196 0.76 10.77 -1.35
CA ALA A 196 1.84 9.80 -1.42
C ALA A 196 1.58 8.62 -0.51
N PHE A 197 1.68 7.39 -1.07
CA PHE A 197 1.82 6.15 -0.32
C PHE A 197 3.30 5.80 -0.26
N ARG A 198 3.83 5.74 0.95
CA ARG A 198 5.25 5.49 1.21
C ARG A 198 5.44 4.27 2.09
N TYR A 199 6.31 3.39 1.64
CA TYR A 199 6.71 2.26 2.47
C TYR A 199 7.74 2.72 3.50
N THR A 200 7.46 2.51 4.79
CA THR A 200 8.41 2.77 5.88
C THR A 200 9.07 1.48 6.33
N CYS A 201 10.30 1.55 6.81
CA CYS A 201 10.99 0.45 7.50
C CYS A 201 11.10 0.69 9.02
N GLU A 202 10.70 1.89 9.51
CA GLU A 202 10.91 2.32 10.91
C GLU A 202 9.69 3.05 11.49
N LEU A 203 8.48 2.52 11.28
CA LEU A 203 7.24 3.10 11.81
C LEU A 203 7.04 4.59 11.43
N GLY A 204 7.49 4.98 10.22
CA GLY A 204 7.39 6.34 9.71
C GLY A 204 8.53 7.28 10.11
N ASN A 205 9.45 6.87 10.98
CA ASN A 205 10.60 7.71 11.39
C ASN A 205 11.58 7.99 10.25
N ASP A 206 11.60 7.14 9.23
CA ASP A 206 12.40 7.21 8.03
C ASP A 206 11.72 7.93 6.84
N LEU A 207 10.53 8.50 7.05
CA LEU A 207 9.74 9.21 6.04
C LEU A 207 9.80 10.75 6.16
N LYS A 208 10.88 11.29 6.63
CA LYS A 208 11.09 12.74 6.80
C LYS A 208 11.47 13.43 5.51
#